data_ae25e461a2b73165d0a37faa2605070d
#
_entry.id   ae25e461a2b73165d0a37faa2605070d
#
_cell.length_a   1.000
_cell.length_b   1.000
_cell.length_c   1.000
_cell.angle_alpha   90.00
_cell.angle_beta   90.00
_cell.angle_gamma   90.00
#
_symmetry.space_group_name_H-M   'P 1'
#
loop_
_entity.id
_entity.type
_entity.pdbx_description
1 polymer ?
#
loop_
_entity_poly.entity_id
_entity_poly.type
_entity_poly.pdbx_seq_one_letter_code
_entity_poly.pdbx_strand_id
1 'polypeptide(L)'
;LTSLSASFPPGLDYSIGYDTTRYVSVAISQVITSLIQAVALVVLITYIFLGNIRMTIIPAIAIPVSLISSFAVLLAMGMSINIVTLFGLVLAIGIVVDDAILVVENIDRHLNESPDMSVKQATLITMEEVSGPIVSTTLVLLAVFIPVALLPGITGQMYQQFSITICVAVLFSSLNALTLSPALASLILSSE
;
A
#
# COMPACT_ATOMS: atom_id res chain seq x y z
N LEU A 1 17.33 -22.16 22.32
CA LEU A 1 18.32 -23.23 22.36
C LEU A 1 19.67 -22.71 22.83
N THR A 2 20.17 -21.60 22.30
CA THR A 2 21.44 -20.97 22.71
C THR A 2 21.51 -20.60 24.20
N SER A 3 20.42 -20.21 24.83
CA SER A 3 20.37 -19.97 26.28
C SER A 3 20.36 -21.26 27.13
N LEU A 4 19.82 -22.32 26.55
CA LEU A 4 19.78 -23.63 27.19
C LEU A 4 21.11 -24.40 27.01
N SER A 5 21.82 -24.20 25.91
CA SER A 5 23.11 -24.86 25.66
C SER A 5 24.19 -24.46 26.70
N ALA A 6 24.08 -23.27 27.31
CA ALA A 6 24.96 -22.82 28.39
C ALA A 6 24.83 -23.66 29.68
N SER A 7 23.73 -24.39 29.83
CA SER A 7 23.48 -25.29 30.99
C SER A 7 23.72 -26.77 30.67
N PHE A 8 24.26 -27.10 29.48
CA PHE A 8 24.55 -28.49 29.15
C PHE A 8 25.78 -29.03 29.85
N PRO A 9 25.77 -30.31 30.22
CA PRO A 9 26.96 -30.97 30.79
C PRO A 9 28.11 -31.00 29.75
N PRO A 10 29.37 -31.05 30.25
CA PRO A 10 30.51 -31.15 29.32
C PRO A 10 30.40 -32.37 28.40
N GLY A 11 30.52 -32.16 27.10
CA GLY A 11 30.44 -33.23 26.06
C GLY A 11 29.05 -33.37 25.44
N LEU A 12 28.03 -32.60 25.83
CA LEU A 12 26.73 -32.54 25.19
C LEU A 12 26.67 -31.31 24.27
N ASP A 13 26.44 -31.53 22.98
CA ASP A 13 26.20 -30.47 22.03
C ASP A 13 24.90 -30.71 21.28
N TYR A 14 24.31 -29.67 20.68
CA TYR A 14 23.10 -29.82 19.89
C TYR A 14 23.35 -29.44 18.43
N SER A 15 22.72 -30.15 17.54
CA SER A 15 22.66 -29.76 16.14
C SER A 15 21.21 -29.57 15.71
N ILE A 16 20.95 -28.48 14.97
CA ILE A 16 19.64 -28.23 14.37
C ILE A 16 19.63 -28.93 13.01
N GLY A 17 19.00 -30.11 12.95
CA GLY A 17 18.93 -30.90 11.71
C GLY A 17 18.09 -30.26 10.60
N TYR A 18 17.12 -29.45 10.96
CA TYR A 18 16.28 -28.74 10.00
C TYR A 18 15.78 -27.42 10.60
N ASP A 19 16.12 -26.29 9.97
CA ASP A 19 15.72 -24.95 10.39
C ASP A 19 14.87 -24.29 9.32
N THR A 20 13.55 -24.27 9.56
CA THR A 20 12.58 -23.58 8.68
C THR A 20 12.66 -22.07 8.79
N THR A 21 13.19 -21.53 9.88
CA THR A 21 13.25 -20.07 10.15
C THR A 21 14.11 -19.38 9.10
N ARG A 22 15.18 -20.03 8.65
CA ARG A 22 16.04 -19.49 7.60
C ARG A 22 15.32 -19.32 6.28
N TYR A 23 14.49 -20.29 5.89
CA TYR A 23 13.68 -20.21 4.66
C TYR A 23 12.65 -19.07 4.76
N VAL A 24 11.94 -18.99 5.88
CA VAL A 24 10.94 -17.92 6.11
C VAL A 24 11.60 -16.54 6.12
N SER A 25 12.75 -16.40 6.77
CA SER A 25 13.49 -15.13 6.81
C SER A 25 13.94 -14.67 5.42
N VAL A 26 14.47 -15.59 4.60
CA VAL A 26 14.87 -15.29 3.21
C VAL A 26 13.65 -14.90 2.38
N ALA A 27 12.54 -15.63 2.49
CA ALA A 27 11.31 -15.34 1.77
C ALA A 27 10.74 -13.95 2.13
N ILE A 28 10.68 -13.61 3.43
CA ILE A 28 10.24 -12.28 3.89
C ILE A 28 11.17 -11.18 3.36
N SER A 29 12.48 -11.37 3.46
CA SER A 29 13.46 -10.40 2.93
C SER A 29 13.27 -10.17 1.42
N GLN A 30 13.01 -11.23 0.67
CA GLN A 30 12.76 -11.12 -0.77
C GLN A 30 11.47 -10.38 -1.10
N VAL A 31 10.41 -10.60 -0.34
CA VAL A 31 9.14 -9.87 -0.53
C VAL A 31 9.29 -8.39 -0.17
N ILE A 32 10.01 -8.06 0.91
CA ILE A 32 10.30 -6.65 1.26
C ILE A 32 11.12 -5.98 0.15
N THR A 33 12.10 -6.67 -0.41
CA THR A 33 12.89 -6.15 -1.54
C THR A 33 11.99 -5.90 -2.75
N SER A 34 11.09 -6.84 -3.06
CA SER A 34 10.11 -6.68 -4.16
C SER A 34 9.14 -5.52 -3.90
N LEU A 35 8.73 -5.31 -2.65
CA LEU A 35 7.89 -4.18 -2.24
C LEU A 35 8.60 -2.85 -2.53
N ILE A 36 9.86 -2.71 -2.12
CA ILE A 36 10.66 -1.51 -2.36
C ILE A 36 10.85 -1.28 -3.86
N GLN A 37 11.14 -2.34 -4.62
CA GLN A 37 11.28 -2.26 -6.08
C GLN A 37 9.97 -1.85 -6.76
N ALA A 38 8.83 -2.39 -6.32
CA ALA A 38 7.52 -2.01 -6.84
C ALA A 38 7.22 -0.53 -6.59
N VAL A 39 7.46 -0.04 -5.37
CA VAL A 39 7.29 1.39 -5.04
C VAL A 39 8.20 2.27 -5.89
N ALA A 40 9.48 1.91 -6.01
CA ALA A 40 10.45 2.67 -6.80
C ALA A 40 10.04 2.72 -8.29
N LEU A 41 9.60 1.57 -8.84
CA LEU A 41 9.15 1.50 -10.23
C LEU A 41 7.90 2.33 -10.47
N VAL A 42 6.93 2.27 -9.56
CA VAL A 42 5.70 3.06 -9.66
C VAL A 42 6.01 4.55 -9.61
N VAL A 43 6.83 5.00 -8.66
CA VAL A 43 7.24 6.41 -8.56
C VAL A 43 7.97 6.87 -9.84
N LEU A 44 8.85 6.02 -10.39
CA LEU A 44 9.54 6.30 -11.64
C LEU A 44 8.56 6.45 -12.82
N ILE A 45 7.64 5.52 -12.97
CA ILE A 45 6.62 5.55 -14.03
C ILE A 45 5.74 6.79 -13.88
N THR A 46 5.26 7.06 -12.67
CA THR A 46 4.44 8.26 -12.38
C THR A 46 5.21 9.54 -12.74
N TYR A 47 6.50 9.61 -12.43
CA TYR A 47 7.34 10.75 -12.82
C TYR A 47 7.45 10.91 -14.34
N ILE A 48 7.59 9.82 -15.08
CA ILE A 48 7.66 9.85 -16.55
C ILE A 48 6.34 10.36 -17.15
N PHE A 49 5.21 9.93 -16.60
CA PHE A 49 3.88 10.32 -17.10
C PHE A 49 3.50 11.76 -16.74
N LEU A 50 3.71 12.16 -15.48
CA LEU A 50 3.35 13.51 -15.01
C LEU A 50 4.36 14.58 -15.45
N GLY A 51 5.61 14.21 -15.76
CA GLY A 51 6.66 15.14 -16.17
C GLY A 51 7.06 16.20 -15.12
N ASN A 52 6.46 16.16 -13.92
CA ASN A 52 6.63 17.14 -12.86
C ASN A 52 6.94 16.45 -11.53
N ILE A 53 8.11 16.78 -10.97
CA ILE A 53 8.57 16.16 -9.70
C ILE A 53 7.65 16.52 -8.52
N ARG A 54 7.11 17.75 -8.47
CA ARG A 54 6.23 18.19 -7.39
C ARG A 54 4.94 17.38 -7.35
N MET A 55 4.36 17.09 -8.50
CA MET A 55 3.18 16.24 -8.63
C MET A 55 3.47 14.79 -8.28
N THR A 56 4.63 14.28 -8.66
CA THR A 56 5.08 12.91 -8.36
C THR A 56 5.30 12.67 -6.86
N ILE A 57 5.69 13.69 -6.11
CA ILE A 57 5.88 13.58 -4.65
C ILE A 57 4.57 13.21 -3.94
N ILE A 58 3.41 13.65 -4.43
CA ILE A 58 2.12 13.39 -3.79
C ILE A 58 1.81 11.89 -3.73
N PRO A 59 1.73 11.14 -4.85
CA PRO A 59 1.57 9.69 -4.80
C PRO A 59 2.76 8.99 -4.13
N ALA A 60 3.99 9.51 -4.26
CA ALA A 60 5.16 8.94 -3.59
C ALA A 60 5.06 8.97 -2.06
N ILE A 61 4.36 9.96 -1.48
CA ILE A 61 4.06 10.03 -0.04
C ILE A 61 2.82 9.19 0.29
N ALA A 62 1.80 9.19 -0.55
CA ALA A 62 0.55 8.47 -0.31
C ALA A 62 0.77 6.95 -0.19
N ILE A 63 1.68 6.36 -0.98
CA ILE A 63 1.99 4.93 -0.96
C ILE A 63 2.50 4.48 0.42
N PRO A 64 3.60 5.02 0.98
CA PRO A 64 4.07 4.61 2.29
C PRO A 64 3.04 4.81 3.40
N VAL A 65 2.28 5.92 3.35
CA VAL A 65 1.23 6.21 4.34
C VAL A 65 0.14 5.14 4.28
N SER A 66 -0.34 4.75 3.10
CA SER A 66 -1.33 3.69 2.94
C SER A 66 -0.80 2.33 3.42
N LEU A 67 0.45 2.00 3.11
CA LEU A 67 1.07 0.75 3.54
C LEU A 67 1.24 0.67 5.05
N ILE A 68 1.78 1.72 5.68
CA ILE A 68 1.98 1.78 7.14
C ILE A 68 0.62 1.71 7.85
N SER A 69 -0.39 2.42 7.36
CA SER A 69 -1.74 2.38 7.90
C SER A 69 -2.35 0.98 7.77
N SER A 70 -2.13 0.30 6.65
CA SER A 70 -2.58 -1.08 6.44
C SER A 70 -1.92 -2.04 7.43
N PHE A 71 -0.60 -1.94 7.63
CA PHE A 71 0.11 -2.74 8.64
C PHE A 71 -0.41 -2.49 10.05
N ALA A 72 -0.68 -1.23 10.42
CA ALA A 72 -1.20 -0.88 11.73
C ALA A 72 -2.56 -1.53 11.99
N VAL A 73 -3.46 -1.55 11.00
CA VAL A 73 -4.78 -2.20 11.13
C VAL A 73 -4.66 -3.72 11.17
N LEU A 74 -3.83 -4.33 10.33
CA LEU A 74 -3.60 -5.77 10.36
C LEU A 74 -3.06 -6.22 11.73
N LEU A 75 -2.15 -5.44 12.30
CA LEU A 75 -1.62 -5.68 13.64
C LEU A 75 -2.71 -5.54 14.72
N ALA A 76 -3.56 -4.50 14.62
CA ALA A 76 -4.68 -4.30 15.55
C ALA A 76 -5.72 -5.42 15.46
N MET A 77 -5.90 -6.04 14.29
CA MET A 77 -6.74 -7.22 14.09
C MET A 77 -6.09 -8.53 14.59
N GLY A 78 -4.87 -8.48 15.12
CA GLY A 78 -4.13 -9.65 15.56
C GLY A 78 -3.58 -10.53 14.44
N MET A 79 -3.52 -10.01 13.21
CA MET A 79 -2.98 -10.73 12.07
C MET A 79 -1.45 -10.67 12.08
N SER A 80 -0.81 -11.79 11.79
CA SER A 80 0.65 -11.85 11.66
C SER A 80 1.10 -11.33 10.30
N ILE A 81 2.22 -10.62 10.28
CA ILE A 81 2.94 -10.30 9.05
C ILE A 81 3.61 -11.60 8.57
N ASN A 82 3.17 -12.08 7.41
CA ASN A 82 3.68 -13.29 6.79
C ASN A 82 3.76 -13.11 5.26
N ILE A 83 4.24 -14.13 4.58
CA ILE A 83 4.42 -14.10 3.12
C ILE A 83 3.11 -13.77 2.40
N VAL A 84 1.98 -14.30 2.88
CA VAL A 84 0.66 -14.11 2.24
C VAL A 84 0.19 -12.67 2.38
N THR A 85 0.31 -12.08 3.59
CA THR A 85 -0.05 -10.67 3.84
C THR A 85 0.87 -9.72 3.06
N LEU A 86 2.17 -10.03 2.96
CA LEU A 86 3.12 -9.24 2.18
C LEU A 86 2.82 -9.31 0.67
N PHE A 87 2.46 -10.49 0.13
CA PHE A 87 2.00 -10.58 -1.27
C PHE A 87 0.72 -9.78 -1.52
N GLY A 88 -0.23 -9.81 -0.58
CA GLY A 88 -1.42 -8.98 -0.65
C GLY A 88 -1.08 -7.49 -0.73
N LEU A 89 -0.11 -7.03 0.06
CA LEU A 89 0.36 -5.63 0.02
C LEU A 89 1.09 -5.29 -1.28
N VAL A 90 1.94 -6.17 -1.81
CA VAL A 90 2.61 -5.95 -3.10
C VAL A 90 1.57 -5.76 -4.22
N LEU A 91 0.54 -6.61 -4.24
CA LEU A 91 -0.55 -6.46 -5.20
C LEU A 91 -1.35 -5.17 -4.97
N ALA A 92 -1.61 -4.85 -3.71
CA ALA A 92 -2.36 -3.65 -3.35
C ALA A 92 -1.64 -2.35 -3.74
N ILE A 93 -0.29 -2.32 -3.80
CA ILE A 93 0.46 -1.12 -4.21
C ILE A 93 -0.01 -0.60 -5.56
N GLY A 94 -0.17 -1.49 -6.55
CA GLY A 94 -0.65 -1.08 -7.88
C GLY A 94 -2.03 -0.42 -7.84
N ILE A 95 -2.92 -0.92 -6.99
CA ILE A 95 -4.27 -0.39 -6.80
C ILE A 95 -4.26 0.91 -6.00
N VAL A 96 -3.44 0.95 -4.94
CA VAL A 96 -3.31 2.09 -4.02
C VAL A 96 -2.79 3.35 -4.73
N VAL A 97 -1.90 3.17 -5.68
CA VAL A 97 -1.28 4.29 -6.41
C VAL A 97 -2.25 4.93 -7.39
N ASP A 98 -3.13 4.14 -7.96
CA ASP A 98 -4.05 4.57 -9.03
C ASP A 98 -4.97 5.71 -8.56
N ASP A 99 -5.55 5.59 -7.37
CA ASP A 99 -6.39 6.63 -6.78
C ASP A 99 -5.65 7.97 -6.57
N ALA A 100 -4.41 7.92 -6.10
CA ALA A 100 -3.61 9.13 -5.87
C ALA A 100 -3.15 9.78 -7.18
N ILE A 101 -2.83 8.98 -8.20
CA ILE A 101 -2.48 9.47 -9.53
C ILE A 101 -3.68 10.15 -10.18
N LEU A 102 -4.86 9.53 -10.10
CA LEU A 102 -6.09 10.09 -10.65
C LEU A 102 -6.37 11.50 -10.12
N VAL A 103 -6.20 11.72 -8.81
CA VAL A 103 -6.38 13.04 -8.19
C VAL A 103 -5.38 14.05 -8.75
N VAL A 104 -4.09 13.70 -8.78
CA VAL A 104 -3.03 14.63 -9.20
C VAL A 104 -3.12 14.94 -10.68
N GLU A 105 -3.41 13.95 -11.52
CA GLU A 105 -3.56 14.12 -12.96
C GLU A 105 -4.73 15.05 -13.31
N ASN A 106 -5.88 14.90 -12.64
CA ASN A 106 -7.01 15.79 -12.87
C ASN A 106 -6.74 17.21 -12.37
N ILE A 107 -6.03 17.40 -11.26
CA ILE A 107 -5.59 18.74 -10.81
C ILE A 107 -4.70 19.37 -11.88
N ASP A 108 -3.71 18.64 -12.39
CA ASP A 108 -2.82 19.11 -13.45
C ASP A 108 -3.58 19.49 -14.72
N ARG A 109 -4.53 18.65 -15.12
CA ARG A 109 -5.41 18.95 -16.28
C ARG A 109 -6.13 20.27 -16.09
N HIS A 110 -6.79 20.50 -14.97
CA HIS A 110 -7.51 21.76 -14.72
C HIS A 110 -6.60 22.99 -14.71
N LEU A 111 -5.39 22.87 -14.14
CA LEU A 111 -4.41 23.96 -14.15
C LEU A 111 -3.90 24.26 -15.57
N ASN A 112 -3.71 23.23 -16.41
CA ASN A 112 -3.28 23.41 -17.78
C ASN A 112 -4.41 23.97 -18.68
N GLU A 113 -5.67 23.57 -18.47
CA GLU A 113 -6.82 24.06 -19.22
C GLU A 113 -7.21 25.51 -18.83
N SER A 114 -6.92 25.93 -17.62
CA SER A 114 -7.28 27.25 -17.09
C SER A 114 -6.11 27.85 -16.30
N PRO A 115 -5.14 28.49 -16.96
CA PRO A 115 -3.92 29.03 -16.30
C PRO A 115 -4.19 30.09 -15.22
N ASP A 116 -5.34 30.76 -15.27
CA ASP A 116 -5.76 31.77 -14.26
C ASP A 116 -6.40 31.13 -13.01
N MET A 117 -6.62 29.80 -13.02
CA MET A 117 -7.25 29.08 -11.92
C MET A 117 -6.25 28.87 -10.78
N SER A 118 -6.66 29.17 -9.54
CA SER A 118 -5.82 28.85 -8.39
C SER A 118 -5.76 27.35 -8.14
N VAL A 119 -4.63 26.85 -7.63
CA VAL A 119 -4.44 25.41 -7.28
C VAL A 119 -5.56 24.92 -6.35
N LYS A 120 -6.00 25.74 -5.40
CA LYS A 120 -7.09 25.41 -4.50
C LYS A 120 -8.42 25.19 -5.23
N GLN A 121 -8.73 26.04 -6.22
CA GLN A 121 -9.94 25.88 -7.03
C GLN A 121 -9.87 24.62 -7.90
N ALA A 122 -8.73 24.40 -8.58
CA ALA A 122 -8.50 23.18 -9.36
C ALA A 122 -8.67 21.92 -8.50
N THR A 123 -8.11 21.92 -7.27
CA THR A 123 -8.26 20.81 -6.33
C THR A 123 -9.72 20.57 -5.93
N LEU A 124 -10.48 21.63 -5.63
CA LEU A 124 -11.89 21.48 -5.24
C LEU A 124 -12.74 20.91 -6.38
N ILE A 125 -12.57 21.43 -7.60
CA ILE A 125 -13.29 20.93 -8.80
C ILE A 125 -12.91 19.45 -9.05
N THR A 126 -11.61 19.14 -9.01
CA THR A 126 -11.14 17.75 -9.15
C THR A 126 -11.81 16.85 -8.13
N MET A 127 -11.89 17.25 -6.86
CA MET A 127 -12.49 16.39 -5.82
C MET A 127 -13.99 16.16 -6.04
N GLU A 128 -14.71 17.13 -6.58
CA GLU A 128 -16.11 16.93 -6.98
C GLU A 128 -16.24 15.91 -8.12
N GLU A 129 -15.32 15.93 -9.09
CA GLU A 129 -15.32 15.00 -10.23
C GLU A 129 -14.89 13.58 -9.86
N VAL A 130 -13.82 13.42 -9.05
CA VAL A 130 -13.18 12.11 -8.85
C VAL A 130 -13.63 11.38 -7.58
N SER A 131 -14.27 12.05 -6.62
CA SER A 131 -14.69 11.39 -5.37
C SER A 131 -15.68 10.25 -5.62
N GLY A 132 -16.64 10.42 -6.51
CA GLY A 132 -17.60 9.38 -6.89
C GLY A 132 -16.91 8.15 -7.50
N PRO A 133 -16.12 8.30 -8.55
CA PRO A 133 -15.28 7.23 -9.11
C PRO A 133 -14.42 6.50 -8.09
N ILE A 134 -13.67 7.20 -7.23
CA ILE A 134 -12.80 6.59 -6.21
C ILE A 134 -13.62 5.73 -5.23
N VAL A 135 -14.73 6.24 -4.73
CA VAL A 135 -15.61 5.46 -3.83
C VAL A 135 -16.19 4.25 -4.56
N SER A 136 -16.59 4.42 -5.81
CA SER A 136 -17.17 3.33 -6.60
C SER A 136 -16.17 2.21 -6.87
N THR A 137 -14.94 2.53 -7.27
CA THR A 137 -13.87 1.54 -7.49
C THR A 137 -13.52 0.82 -6.21
N THR A 138 -13.42 1.54 -5.08
CA THR A 138 -13.20 0.96 -3.75
C THR A 138 -14.30 -0.04 -3.38
N LEU A 139 -15.58 0.32 -3.56
CA LEU A 139 -16.70 -0.57 -3.26
C LEU A 139 -16.70 -1.81 -4.16
N VAL A 140 -16.37 -1.69 -5.43
CA VAL A 140 -16.24 -2.81 -6.36
C VAL A 140 -15.15 -3.77 -5.91
N LEU A 141 -13.98 -3.26 -5.54
CA LEU A 141 -12.87 -4.09 -5.05
C LEU A 141 -13.23 -4.79 -3.74
N LEU A 142 -13.87 -4.10 -2.79
CA LEU A 142 -14.36 -4.71 -1.56
C LEU A 142 -15.40 -5.81 -1.85
N ALA A 143 -16.32 -5.58 -2.78
CA ALA A 143 -17.32 -6.56 -3.17
C ALA A 143 -16.71 -7.84 -3.79
N VAL A 144 -15.53 -7.72 -4.42
CA VAL A 144 -14.80 -8.87 -4.95
C VAL A 144 -14.02 -9.60 -3.85
N PHE A 145 -13.31 -8.88 -2.98
CA PHE A 145 -12.41 -9.51 -2.01
C PHE A 145 -13.09 -9.97 -0.71
N ILE A 146 -14.17 -9.33 -0.27
CA ILE A 146 -14.90 -9.75 0.94
C ILE A 146 -15.43 -11.19 0.84
N PRO A 147 -16.10 -11.62 -0.26
CA PRO A 147 -16.51 -13.02 -0.39
C PRO A 147 -15.34 -14.01 -0.36
N VAL A 148 -14.19 -13.65 -0.93
CA VAL A 148 -12.98 -14.49 -0.90
C VAL A 148 -12.44 -14.65 0.52
N ALA A 149 -12.56 -13.61 1.36
CA ALA A 149 -12.18 -13.67 2.76
C ALA A 149 -13.09 -14.60 3.61
N LEU A 150 -14.25 -14.98 3.10
CA LEU A 150 -15.22 -15.85 3.81
C LEU A 150 -15.13 -17.33 3.38
N LEU A 151 -14.17 -17.69 2.54
CA LEU A 151 -14.01 -19.08 2.09
C LEU A 151 -13.64 -20.00 3.25
N PRO A 152 -14.29 -21.17 3.39
CA PRO A 152 -14.03 -22.12 4.47
C PRO A 152 -12.77 -22.98 4.19
N GLY A 153 -12.26 -23.61 5.26
CA GLY A 153 -11.16 -24.59 5.19
C GLY A 153 -9.76 -23.97 5.31
N ILE A 154 -8.73 -24.82 5.26
CA ILE A 154 -7.32 -24.43 5.43
C ILE A 154 -6.89 -23.45 4.33
N THR A 155 -7.27 -23.74 3.10
CA THR A 155 -7.01 -22.86 1.95
C THR A 155 -7.75 -21.53 2.12
N GLY A 156 -8.98 -21.57 2.68
CA GLY A 156 -9.77 -20.39 3.00
C GLY A 156 -9.05 -19.45 3.98
N GLN A 157 -8.33 -19.97 4.98
CA GLN A 157 -7.55 -19.14 5.92
C GLN A 157 -6.42 -18.34 5.22
N MET A 158 -5.77 -18.93 4.22
CA MET A 158 -4.76 -18.22 3.41
C MET A 158 -5.41 -17.12 2.56
N TYR A 159 -6.51 -17.43 1.89
CA TYR A 159 -7.26 -16.44 1.10
C TYR A 159 -7.85 -15.35 1.97
N GLN A 160 -8.28 -15.66 3.19
CA GLN A 160 -8.79 -14.69 4.16
C GLN A 160 -7.71 -13.64 4.49
N GLN A 161 -6.50 -14.08 4.87
CA GLN A 161 -5.41 -13.16 5.18
C GLN A 161 -5.05 -12.26 3.99
N PHE A 162 -4.94 -12.85 2.80
CA PHE A 162 -4.67 -12.14 1.56
C PHE A 162 -5.75 -11.10 1.25
N SER A 163 -7.02 -11.50 1.26
CA SER A 163 -8.15 -10.65 0.91
C SER A 163 -8.38 -9.52 1.91
N ILE A 164 -8.29 -9.80 3.21
CA ILE A 164 -8.39 -8.77 4.26
C ILE A 164 -7.29 -7.75 4.08
N THR A 165 -6.06 -8.18 3.79
CA THR A 165 -4.93 -7.28 3.56
C THR A 165 -5.21 -6.33 2.40
N ILE A 166 -5.73 -6.84 1.28
CA ILE A 166 -6.09 -6.00 0.13
C ILE A 166 -7.25 -5.06 0.49
N CYS A 167 -8.31 -5.55 1.14
CA CYS A 167 -9.43 -4.71 1.54
C CYS A 167 -8.98 -3.53 2.41
N VAL A 168 -8.13 -3.79 3.41
CA VAL A 168 -7.60 -2.74 4.29
C VAL A 168 -6.75 -1.75 3.50
N ALA A 169 -5.85 -2.23 2.63
CA ALA A 169 -5.00 -1.38 1.81
C ALA A 169 -5.80 -0.48 0.86
N VAL A 170 -6.83 -1.02 0.21
CA VAL A 170 -7.71 -0.28 -0.71
C VAL A 170 -8.53 0.77 0.04
N LEU A 171 -9.04 0.45 1.24
CA LEU A 171 -9.73 1.43 2.09
C LEU A 171 -8.83 2.61 2.47
N PHE A 172 -7.57 2.34 2.86
CA PHE A 172 -6.62 3.42 3.17
C PHE A 172 -6.17 4.18 1.94
N SER A 173 -6.09 3.53 0.77
CA SER A 173 -5.85 4.22 -0.49
C SER A 173 -6.93 5.27 -0.76
N SER A 174 -8.18 4.84 -0.75
CA SER A 174 -9.32 5.72 -0.98
C SER A 174 -9.40 6.87 0.04
N LEU A 175 -9.19 6.59 1.34
CA LEU A 175 -9.11 7.62 2.36
C LEU A 175 -7.99 8.63 2.10
N ASN A 176 -6.79 8.16 1.73
CA ASN A 176 -5.67 9.02 1.42
C ASN A 176 -5.91 9.83 0.13
N ALA A 177 -6.49 9.23 -0.90
CA ALA A 177 -6.82 9.92 -2.14
C ALA A 177 -7.87 11.02 -1.92
N LEU A 178 -8.83 10.81 -1.01
CA LEU A 178 -9.87 11.78 -0.70
C LEU A 178 -9.45 12.84 0.32
N THR A 179 -8.37 12.64 1.07
CA THR A 179 -7.94 13.55 2.15
C THR A 179 -6.50 14.03 1.98
N LEU A 180 -5.54 13.12 2.00
CA LEU A 180 -4.11 13.43 1.98
C LEU A 180 -3.67 14.00 0.62
N SER A 181 -4.07 13.37 -0.48
CA SER A 181 -3.65 13.77 -1.83
C SER A 181 -4.10 15.19 -2.18
N PRO A 182 -5.38 15.60 -2.00
CA PRO A 182 -5.78 16.97 -2.25
C PRO A 182 -5.15 17.98 -1.28
N ALA A 183 -4.92 17.61 -0.02
CA ALA A 183 -4.24 18.46 0.94
C ALA A 183 -2.79 18.72 0.53
N LEU A 184 -2.05 17.68 0.16
CA LEU A 184 -0.69 17.80 -0.34
C LEU A 184 -0.62 18.58 -1.65
N ALA A 185 -1.55 18.34 -2.58
CA ALA A 185 -1.62 19.08 -3.84
C ALA A 185 -1.79 20.58 -3.59
N SER A 186 -2.73 20.96 -2.72
CA SER A 186 -2.97 22.37 -2.38
C SER A 186 -1.77 23.04 -1.70
N LEU A 187 -0.92 22.29 -0.97
CA LEU A 187 0.27 22.81 -0.30
C LEU A 187 1.49 22.86 -1.23
N ILE A 188 1.76 21.79 -1.97
CA ILE A 188 2.98 21.63 -2.75
C ILE A 188 2.90 22.43 -4.06
N LEU A 189 1.74 22.48 -4.69
CA LEU A 189 1.55 23.17 -5.96
C LEU A 189 1.24 24.68 -5.81
N SER A 190 0.78 25.12 -4.63
CA SER A 190 0.46 26.53 -4.37
C SER A 190 1.68 27.38 -3.96
N SER A 191 2.87 26.81 -3.90
CA SER A 191 4.10 27.49 -3.47
C SER A 191 4.78 28.33 -4.58
N GLU A 192 4.02 28.82 -5.57
CA GLU A 192 4.50 29.83 -6.55
C GLU A 192 3.78 31.15 -6.40
#